data_e100a0e712519f9615c22c97851821e2
#
_entry.id   e100a0e712519f9615c22c97851821e2
#
_cell.length_a   1.000
_cell.length_b   1.000
_cell.length_c   1.000
_cell.angle_alpha   90.00
_cell.angle_beta   90.00
_cell.angle_gamma   90.00
#
_symmetry.space_group_name_H-M   'P 1'
#
loop_
_entity.id
_entity.type
_entity.pdbx_description
1 polymer ?
#
loop_
_entity_poly.entity_id
_entity_poly.type
_entity_poly.pdbx_seq_one_letter_code
_entity_poly.pdbx_strand_id
1 'polypeptide(L)'
;MTIPRASEDAGALLRIAMAAATEAGRLLASWRGDERPEVVQTKSSPTDIVTEMDRRSEALITSRIRAYRPGDTILGEEGGQTSGGPVGDGAGQPGRVRWIVDPLDGTVNYLYGLRDWAVSIAAEVDGAVVAGVVEIPRHGETFTAVTGQGAWLHRGEAKLALHCSSGVPLDQALVGTGFGYDPGRRQVQGEVVAALLPHIRDIRRGGAASVDLCSVAAGRLDAFYERGLNYWDFAAGGLIAREAGALVGGLAGRTESTSMAVAAGPELYQQLDAFLGQLNPERDAQRSQEREA
;
A
#
# COMPACT_ATOMS: atom_id res chain seq x y z
N MET A 1 24.44 6.35 -21.54
CA MET A 1 23.04 5.97 -21.25
C MET A 1 22.46 7.09 -20.39
N THR A 2 21.72 8.00 -21.01
CA THR A 2 21.24 9.24 -20.38
C THR A 2 20.06 8.89 -19.48
N ILE A 3 20.19 9.09 -18.16
CA ILE A 3 19.07 8.99 -17.22
C ILE A 3 18.07 10.09 -17.58
N PRO A 4 16.79 9.79 -17.79
CA PRO A 4 15.82 10.78 -18.25
C PRO A 4 15.57 11.87 -17.20
N ARG A 5 15.08 13.03 -17.66
CA ARG A 5 14.60 14.17 -16.87
C ARG A 5 13.64 13.85 -15.70
N ALA A 6 13.27 12.59 -15.49
CA ALA A 6 12.35 12.12 -14.47
C ALA A 6 12.82 12.35 -13.01
N SER A 7 14.13 12.50 -12.72
CA SER A 7 14.63 12.57 -11.34
C SER A 7 14.38 13.94 -10.67
N GLU A 8 14.45 15.05 -11.41
CA GLU A 8 14.11 16.38 -10.85
C GLU A 8 12.63 16.54 -10.61
N ASP A 9 11.81 15.90 -11.46
CA ASP A 9 10.36 15.95 -11.37
C ASP A 9 9.83 15.04 -10.23
N ALA A 10 10.44 13.88 -9.99
CA ALA A 10 10.01 12.94 -8.94
C ALA A 10 10.14 13.51 -7.52
N GLY A 11 11.19 14.29 -7.25
CA GLY A 11 11.33 14.98 -5.97
C GLY A 11 10.26 16.09 -5.77
N ALA A 12 9.83 16.76 -6.84
CA ALA A 12 8.73 17.71 -6.78
C ALA A 12 7.39 16.99 -6.53
N LEU A 13 7.17 15.85 -7.20
CA LEU A 13 5.99 15.02 -6.99
C LEU A 13 5.93 14.51 -5.55
N LEU A 14 7.05 14.05 -4.99
CA LEU A 14 7.11 13.64 -3.58
C LEU A 14 6.70 14.78 -2.64
N ARG A 15 7.18 16.02 -2.87
CA ARG A 15 6.80 17.16 -2.01
C ARG A 15 5.29 17.42 -2.03
N ILE A 16 4.66 17.33 -3.18
CA ILE A 16 3.20 17.48 -3.33
C ILE A 16 2.48 16.36 -2.57
N ALA A 17 2.90 15.10 -2.77
CA ALA A 17 2.35 13.94 -2.08
C ALA A 17 2.47 14.07 -0.55
N MET A 18 3.65 14.43 -0.04
CA MET A 18 3.89 14.62 1.40
C MET A 18 2.99 15.70 2.00
N ALA A 19 2.87 16.85 1.33
CA ALA A 19 2.01 17.92 1.81
C ALA A 19 0.54 17.48 1.88
N ALA A 20 0.04 16.81 0.85
CA ALA A 20 -1.32 16.28 0.81
C ALA A 20 -1.55 15.21 1.87
N ALA A 21 -0.64 14.22 1.99
CA ALA A 21 -0.74 13.13 2.97
C ALA A 21 -0.70 13.64 4.41
N THR A 22 0.22 14.57 4.73
CA THR A 22 0.31 15.15 6.08
C THR A 22 -0.95 15.94 6.46
N GLU A 23 -1.53 16.68 5.53
CA GLU A 23 -2.76 17.43 5.80
C GLU A 23 -3.96 16.49 5.97
N ALA A 24 -4.10 15.48 5.13
CA ALA A 24 -5.13 14.46 5.25
C ALA A 24 -4.97 13.67 6.57
N GLY A 25 -3.75 13.27 6.91
CA GLY A 25 -3.44 12.60 8.17
C GLY A 25 -3.82 13.42 9.40
N ARG A 26 -3.58 14.74 9.38
CA ARG A 26 -4.02 15.66 10.45
C ARG A 26 -5.54 15.75 10.52
N LEU A 27 -6.22 15.86 9.38
CA LEU A 27 -7.69 15.85 9.32
C LEU A 27 -8.23 14.59 10.00
N LEU A 28 -7.77 13.41 9.57
CA LEU A 28 -8.19 12.12 10.10
C LEU A 28 -7.90 12.00 11.61
N ALA A 29 -6.71 12.42 12.06
CA ALA A 29 -6.33 12.35 13.47
C ALA A 29 -7.15 13.30 14.35
N SER A 30 -7.51 14.49 13.85
CA SER A 30 -8.30 15.49 14.60
C SER A 30 -9.77 15.10 14.74
N TRP A 31 -10.31 14.38 13.77
CA TRP A 31 -11.71 13.92 13.77
C TRP A 31 -11.94 12.68 14.64
N ARG A 32 -10.90 11.98 14.99
CA ARG A 32 -10.97 10.83 15.85
C ARG A 32 -11.09 11.29 17.32
N GLY A 33 -12.31 11.71 17.71
CA GLY A 33 -12.71 11.89 19.08
C GLY A 33 -12.95 10.55 19.80
N ASP A 34 -13.62 10.59 20.94
CA ASP A 34 -13.97 9.40 21.74
C ASP A 34 -15.11 8.57 21.12
N GLU A 35 -15.86 9.14 20.16
CA GLU A 35 -16.93 8.47 19.45
C GLU A 35 -16.41 7.76 18.20
N ARG A 36 -17.00 6.59 17.90
CA ARG A 36 -16.70 5.88 16.64
C ARG A 36 -17.24 6.66 15.45
N PRO A 37 -16.46 6.80 14.34
CA PRO A 37 -16.98 7.35 13.10
C PRO A 37 -18.20 6.57 12.62
N GLU A 38 -19.15 7.26 12.01
CA GLU A 38 -20.30 6.62 11.40
C GLU A 38 -19.89 5.90 10.12
N VAL A 39 -20.33 4.64 9.99
CA VAL A 39 -20.18 3.87 8.74
C VAL A 39 -21.27 4.32 7.77
N VAL A 40 -20.87 4.97 6.68
CA VAL A 40 -21.85 5.52 5.72
C VAL A 40 -22.19 4.55 4.60
N GLN A 41 -21.33 3.58 4.32
CA GLN A 41 -21.51 2.61 3.25
C GLN A 41 -20.68 1.34 3.50
N THR A 42 -21.12 0.23 2.91
CA THR A 42 -20.32 -0.98 2.72
C THR A 42 -20.05 -1.19 1.24
N LYS A 43 -18.86 -1.67 0.86
CA LYS A 43 -18.44 -1.92 -0.53
C LYS A 43 -18.82 -3.34 -0.98
N SER A 44 -17.88 -4.26 -0.90
CA SER A 44 -18.02 -5.64 -1.41
C SER A 44 -18.73 -6.57 -0.43
N SER A 45 -18.77 -6.23 0.86
CA SER A 45 -19.38 -7.04 1.93
C SER A 45 -19.76 -6.17 3.14
N PRO A 46 -20.56 -6.68 4.10
CA PRO A 46 -20.87 -5.96 5.35
C PRO A 46 -19.66 -5.61 6.21
N THR A 47 -18.52 -6.24 5.97
CA THR A 47 -17.25 -5.99 6.67
C THR A 47 -16.29 -5.06 5.91
N ASP A 48 -16.60 -4.75 4.67
CA ASP A 48 -15.86 -3.81 3.82
C ASP A 48 -16.55 -2.44 3.91
N ILE A 49 -16.08 -1.61 4.84
CA ILE A 49 -16.75 -0.40 5.29
C ILE A 49 -16.09 0.86 4.73
N VAL A 50 -16.90 1.87 4.50
CA VAL A 50 -16.50 3.24 4.16
C VAL A 50 -17.06 4.19 5.21
N THR A 51 -16.22 5.09 5.69
CA THR A 51 -16.65 6.17 6.57
C THR A 51 -16.71 7.48 5.81
N GLU A 52 -17.40 8.47 6.38
CA GLU A 52 -17.37 9.84 5.85
C GLU A 52 -15.93 10.39 5.78
N MET A 53 -15.04 9.86 6.63
CA MET A 53 -13.66 10.31 6.71
C MET A 53 -12.81 9.87 5.53
N ASP A 54 -13.06 8.67 4.97
CA ASP A 54 -12.42 8.20 3.73
C ASP A 54 -12.68 9.21 2.61
N ARG A 55 -13.96 9.57 2.41
CA ARG A 55 -14.38 10.52 1.37
C ARG A 55 -13.82 11.94 1.58
N ARG A 56 -13.81 12.43 2.82
CA ARG A 56 -13.26 13.76 3.14
C ARG A 56 -11.75 13.80 2.94
N SER A 57 -11.06 12.74 3.34
CA SER A 57 -9.63 12.60 3.12
C SER A 57 -9.31 12.61 1.62
N GLU A 58 -10.02 11.80 0.82
CA GLU A 58 -9.80 11.77 -0.64
C GLU A 58 -10.10 13.10 -1.30
N ALA A 59 -11.19 13.78 -0.93
CA ALA A 59 -11.53 15.10 -1.47
C ALA A 59 -10.45 16.13 -1.16
N LEU A 60 -9.90 16.14 0.05
CA LEU A 60 -8.80 17.02 0.45
C LEU A 60 -7.53 16.72 -0.36
N ILE A 61 -7.11 15.46 -0.44
CA ILE A 61 -5.93 15.03 -1.20
C ILE A 61 -6.07 15.45 -2.66
N THR A 62 -7.20 15.14 -3.27
CA THR A 62 -7.53 15.50 -4.66
C THR A 62 -7.44 17.01 -4.87
N SER A 63 -8.01 17.81 -3.99
CA SER A 63 -7.96 19.28 -4.05
C SER A 63 -6.52 19.79 -3.98
N ARG A 64 -5.69 19.22 -3.10
CA ARG A 64 -4.28 19.60 -2.94
C ARG A 64 -3.44 19.24 -4.15
N ILE A 65 -3.60 18.03 -4.68
CA ILE A 65 -2.91 17.62 -5.91
C ILE A 65 -3.30 18.53 -7.07
N ARG A 66 -4.60 18.77 -7.29
CA ARG A 66 -5.10 19.60 -8.39
C ARG A 66 -4.67 21.07 -8.31
N ALA A 67 -4.44 21.60 -7.11
CA ALA A 67 -3.92 22.97 -6.94
C ALA A 67 -2.54 23.17 -7.58
N TYR A 68 -1.71 22.13 -7.62
CA TYR A 68 -0.38 22.17 -8.22
C TYR A 68 -0.31 21.46 -9.59
N ARG A 69 -1.18 20.47 -9.80
CA ARG A 69 -1.17 19.57 -10.95
C ARG A 69 -2.59 19.37 -11.51
N PRO A 70 -3.24 20.43 -12.04
CA PRO A 70 -4.66 20.36 -12.44
C PRO A 70 -4.95 19.41 -13.61
N GLY A 71 -3.93 19.09 -14.43
CA GLY A 71 -4.04 18.19 -15.58
C GLY A 71 -3.78 16.72 -15.31
N ASP A 72 -3.32 16.36 -14.09
CA ASP A 72 -2.95 15.00 -13.77
C ASP A 72 -4.19 14.12 -13.53
N THR A 73 -4.02 12.81 -13.74
CA THR A 73 -5.03 11.80 -13.40
C THR A 73 -4.88 11.37 -11.95
N ILE A 74 -5.99 11.15 -11.26
CA ILE A 74 -6.00 10.58 -9.90
C ILE A 74 -6.80 9.29 -9.93
N LEU A 75 -6.21 8.20 -9.46
CA LEU A 75 -6.86 6.94 -9.12
C LEU A 75 -6.99 6.87 -7.61
N GLY A 76 -8.19 7.10 -7.10
CA GLY A 76 -8.53 7.01 -5.69
C GLY A 76 -9.35 5.76 -5.39
N GLU A 77 -9.31 5.33 -4.14
CA GLU A 77 -10.11 4.18 -3.67
C GLU A 77 -11.60 4.47 -3.72
N GLU A 78 -12.03 5.67 -3.31
CA GLU A 78 -13.43 6.04 -3.18
C GLU A 78 -14.03 6.60 -4.47
N GLY A 79 -13.28 7.46 -5.16
CA GLY A 79 -13.72 8.14 -6.36
C GLY A 79 -13.37 7.44 -7.67
N GLY A 80 -12.60 6.34 -7.60
CA GLY A 80 -12.09 5.69 -8.79
C GLY A 80 -11.15 6.58 -9.60
N GLN A 81 -11.08 6.37 -10.92
CA GLN A 81 -10.21 7.17 -11.77
C GLN A 81 -10.88 8.46 -12.22
N THR A 82 -10.27 9.60 -11.88
CA THR A 82 -10.72 10.93 -12.29
C THR A 82 -9.64 11.65 -13.10
N SER A 83 -9.99 12.15 -14.29
CA SER A 83 -9.08 12.93 -15.14
C SER A 83 -9.15 14.42 -14.80
N GLY A 84 -8.01 15.11 -14.81
CA GLY A 84 -7.94 16.55 -14.72
C GLY A 84 -7.93 17.18 -16.13
N GLY A 85 -8.94 17.97 -16.48
CA GLY A 85 -8.99 18.70 -17.74
C GLY A 85 -9.99 18.14 -18.76
N PRO A 86 -10.22 18.86 -19.89
CA PRO A 86 -11.14 18.43 -20.92
C PRO A 86 -10.72 17.06 -21.47
N VAL A 87 -11.70 16.18 -21.61
CA VAL A 87 -11.55 14.80 -22.09
C VAL A 87 -10.92 14.80 -23.48
N GLY A 88 -9.60 14.69 -23.54
CA GLY A 88 -8.88 14.23 -24.72
C GLY A 88 -8.26 12.90 -24.30
N ASP A 89 -8.41 11.88 -25.13
CA ASP A 89 -7.95 10.50 -24.91
C ASP A 89 -6.45 10.41 -24.59
N GLY A 90 -6.09 10.82 -23.38
CA GLY A 90 -4.70 11.01 -22.96
C GLY A 90 -4.09 9.84 -22.22
N ALA A 91 -4.63 8.63 -22.37
CA ALA A 91 -3.89 7.42 -22.06
C ALA A 91 -2.70 7.32 -23.01
N GLY A 92 -1.48 7.53 -22.49
CA GLY A 92 -0.24 7.36 -23.26
C GLY A 92 0.47 8.63 -23.71
N GLN A 93 0.16 9.83 -23.19
CA GLN A 93 1.04 10.98 -23.41
C GLN A 93 2.26 10.89 -22.47
N PRO A 94 3.50 10.90 -23.00
CA PRO A 94 4.72 10.84 -22.20
C PRO A 94 4.79 11.94 -21.15
N GLY A 95 5.18 11.60 -19.90
CA GLY A 95 5.35 12.55 -18.80
C GLY A 95 4.07 12.94 -18.07
N ARG A 96 2.92 12.33 -18.35
CA ARG A 96 1.71 12.49 -17.52
C ARG A 96 1.84 11.73 -16.23
N VAL A 97 1.48 12.40 -15.14
CA VAL A 97 1.44 11.80 -13.81
C VAL A 97 0.06 11.22 -13.54
N ARG A 98 0.04 10.00 -13.03
CA ARG A 98 -1.13 9.39 -12.39
C ARG A 98 -0.85 9.28 -10.88
N TRP A 99 -1.67 9.90 -10.08
CA TRP A 99 -1.62 9.79 -8.63
C TRP A 99 -2.45 8.59 -8.19
N ILE A 100 -1.87 7.75 -7.37
CA ILE A 100 -2.52 6.56 -6.81
C ILE A 100 -2.74 6.86 -5.33
N VAL A 101 -3.99 6.88 -4.89
CA VAL A 101 -4.39 7.40 -3.57
C VAL A 101 -5.21 6.37 -2.82
N ASP A 102 -4.75 5.98 -1.65
CA ASP A 102 -5.56 5.41 -0.59
C ASP A 102 -5.76 6.49 0.49
N PRO A 103 -6.96 7.03 0.62
CA PRO A 103 -7.21 8.13 1.56
C PRO A 103 -7.19 7.71 3.03
N LEU A 104 -7.43 6.41 3.31
CA LEU A 104 -7.44 5.84 4.65
C LEU A 104 -7.24 4.31 4.59
N ASP A 105 -6.00 3.87 4.36
CA ASP A 105 -5.65 2.46 4.51
C ASP A 105 -5.83 2.02 5.98
N GLY A 106 -6.54 0.92 6.19
CA GLY A 106 -6.89 0.45 7.52
C GLY A 106 -8.16 1.09 8.09
N THR A 107 -9.20 1.33 7.29
CA THR A 107 -10.49 1.90 7.71
C THR A 107 -11.10 1.18 8.92
N VAL A 108 -10.99 -0.15 8.98
CA VAL A 108 -11.44 -0.93 10.15
C VAL A 108 -10.63 -0.56 11.39
N ASN A 109 -9.30 -0.45 11.29
CA ASN A 109 -8.45 -0.02 12.41
C ASN A 109 -8.84 1.39 12.87
N TYR A 110 -9.04 2.30 11.94
CA TYR A 110 -9.49 3.66 12.23
C TYR A 110 -10.83 3.65 12.96
N LEU A 111 -11.83 2.91 12.49
CA LEU A 111 -13.14 2.78 13.13
C LEU A 111 -13.03 2.26 14.57
N TYR A 112 -12.18 1.27 14.81
CA TYR A 112 -12.00 0.66 16.14
C TYR A 112 -11.01 1.39 17.06
N GLY A 113 -10.37 2.47 16.59
CA GLY A 113 -9.44 3.25 17.38
C GLY A 113 -8.06 2.65 17.52
N LEU A 114 -7.73 1.70 16.69
CA LEU A 114 -6.39 1.17 16.60
C LEU A 114 -5.46 2.20 15.95
N ARG A 115 -4.15 1.96 16.03
CA ARG A 115 -3.16 2.97 15.61
C ARG A 115 -2.64 2.75 14.20
N ASP A 116 -2.78 1.54 13.67
CA ASP A 116 -2.19 1.10 12.40
C ASP A 116 -3.16 1.41 11.25
N TRP A 117 -3.18 2.67 10.84
CA TRP A 117 -3.87 3.19 9.66
C TRP A 117 -3.03 4.32 9.06
N ALA A 118 -3.16 4.54 7.76
CA ALA A 118 -2.32 5.46 7.02
C ALA A 118 -3.06 6.20 5.91
N VAL A 119 -2.44 7.27 5.42
CA VAL A 119 -2.72 7.86 4.11
C VAL A 119 -1.59 7.45 3.17
N SER A 120 -1.91 6.82 2.05
CA SER A 120 -0.96 6.31 1.08
C SER A 120 -1.13 7.04 -0.26
N ILE A 121 -0.06 7.69 -0.75
CA ILE A 121 -0.07 8.43 -2.02
C ILE A 121 1.17 8.07 -2.83
N ALA A 122 0.97 7.59 -4.06
CA ALA A 122 2.04 7.37 -5.02
C ALA A 122 1.86 8.24 -6.26
N ALA A 123 2.97 8.65 -6.85
CA ALA A 123 3.02 9.28 -8.16
C ALA A 123 3.61 8.29 -9.17
N GLU A 124 2.84 8.01 -10.20
CA GLU A 124 3.22 7.12 -11.30
C GLU A 124 3.45 7.95 -12.57
N VAL A 125 4.55 7.69 -13.27
CA VAL A 125 4.89 8.28 -14.57
C VAL A 125 5.19 7.14 -15.54
N ASP A 126 4.53 7.16 -16.68
CA ASP A 126 4.72 6.15 -17.75
C ASP A 126 4.57 4.69 -17.25
N GLY A 127 3.64 4.46 -16.31
CA GLY A 127 3.36 3.13 -15.74
C GLY A 127 4.32 2.67 -14.63
N ALA A 128 5.24 3.52 -14.20
CA ALA A 128 6.16 3.24 -13.10
C ALA A 128 5.93 4.21 -11.93
N VAL A 129 5.82 3.69 -10.72
CA VAL A 129 5.78 4.51 -9.49
C VAL A 129 7.15 5.14 -9.28
N VAL A 130 7.22 6.48 -9.29
CA VAL A 130 8.48 7.24 -9.18
C VAL A 130 8.65 7.92 -7.83
N ALA A 131 7.56 8.16 -7.10
CA ALA A 131 7.59 8.72 -5.76
C ALA A 131 6.43 8.14 -4.93
N GLY A 132 6.64 7.97 -3.64
CA GLY A 132 5.64 7.44 -2.72
C GLY A 132 5.76 8.02 -1.32
N VAL A 133 4.62 8.20 -0.66
CA VAL A 133 4.51 8.58 0.75
C VAL A 133 3.45 7.73 1.44
N VAL A 134 3.76 7.29 2.64
CA VAL A 134 2.80 6.69 3.58
C VAL A 134 2.89 7.46 4.88
N GLU A 135 1.83 8.18 5.22
CA GLU A 135 1.70 8.96 6.46
C GLU A 135 0.95 8.13 7.49
N ILE A 136 1.55 7.89 8.66
CA ILE A 136 0.96 7.12 9.77
C ILE A 136 0.78 8.06 10.98
N PRO A 137 -0.30 8.83 11.03
CA PRO A 137 -0.42 9.96 11.98
C PRO A 137 -0.38 9.53 13.45
N ARG A 138 -0.93 8.36 13.77
CA ARG A 138 -0.97 7.87 15.16
C ARG A 138 0.38 7.36 15.66
N HIS A 139 1.34 7.15 14.77
CA HIS A 139 2.74 6.85 15.11
C HIS A 139 3.63 8.09 15.04
N GLY A 140 3.15 9.17 14.43
CA GLY A 140 3.96 10.36 14.13
C GLY A 140 5.07 10.05 13.13
N GLU A 141 4.79 9.19 12.17
CA GLU A 141 5.74 8.66 11.18
C GLU A 141 5.26 8.94 9.76
N THR A 142 6.18 9.44 8.92
CA THR A 142 5.98 9.59 7.48
C THR A 142 7.06 8.81 6.75
N PHE A 143 6.69 7.81 5.99
CA PHE A 143 7.59 7.04 5.14
C PHE A 143 7.58 7.61 3.72
N THR A 144 8.76 7.72 3.11
CA THR A 144 8.90 8.31 1.77
C THR A 144 9.92 7.56 0.94
N ALA A 145 9.71 7.53 -0.38
CA ALA A 145 10.72 7.10 -1.32
C ALA A 145 10.61 7.85 -2.65
N VAL A 146 11.74 7.96 -3.33
CA VAL A 146 11.85 8.34 -4.74
C VAL A 146 12.71 7.26 -5.42
N THR A 147 12.28 6.79 -6.59
CA THR A 147 12.99 5.76 -7.34
C THR A 147 14.47 6.10 -7.52
N GLY A 148 15.35 5.20 -7.06
CA GLY A 148 16.80 5.33 -7.12
C GLY A 148 17.41 6.29 -6.09
N GLN A 149 16.62 6.80 -5.10
CA GLN A 149 17.11 7.73 -4.08
C GLN A 149 16.97 7.18 -2.64
N GLY A 150 16.62 5.90 -2.52
CA GLY A 150 16.40 5.22 -1.24
C GLY A 150 15.09 5.59 -0.58
N ALA A 151 14.82 4.91 0.54
CA ALA A 151 13.63 5.11 1.35
C ALA A 151 13.98 5.76 2.70
N TRP A 152 13.05 6.55 3.23
CA TRP A 152 13.28 7.37 4.41
C TRP A 152 12.08 7.35 5.36
N LEU A 153 12.37 7.32 6.65
CA LEU A 153 11.42 7.56 7.73
C LEU A 153 11.63 8.96 8.30
N HIS A 154 10.58 9.77 8.31
CA HIS A 154 10.52 11.06 9.00
C HIS A 154 9.75 10.89 10.31
N ARG A 155 10.36 11.34 11.42
CA ARG A 155 9.76 11.35 12.75
C ARG A 155 10.15 12.64 13.46
N GLY A 156 9.22 13.59 13.56
CA GLY A 156 9.55 14.95 13.99
C GLY A 156 10.58 15.59 13.04
N GLU A 157 11.72 16.05 13.58
CA GLU A 157 12.81 16.61 12.79
C GLU A 157 13.80 15.53 12.26
N ALA A 158 13.70 14.31 12.74
CA ALA A 158 14.59 13.24 12.33
C ALA A 158 14.20 12.68 10.96
N LYS A 159 15.22 12.47 10.10
CA LYS A 159 15.12 11.75 8.84
C LYS A 159 16.08 10.58 8.85
N LEU A 160 15.56 9.36 8.83
CA LEU A 160 16.31 8.11 8.97
C LEU A 160 16.24 7.32 7.66
N ALA A 161 17.40 6.87 7.15
CA ALA A 161 17.43 5.96 6.02
C ALA A 161 16.86 4.61 6.42
N LEU A 162 16.09 3.99 5.52
CA LEU A 162 15.47 2.69 5.72
C LEU A 162 16.25 1.58 5.03
N HIS A 163 16.31 0.44 5.70
CA HIS A 163 16.87 -0.80 5.17
C HIS A 163 16.01 -1.96 5.65
N CYS A 164 15.55 -2.80 4.73
CA CYS A 164 14.84 -4.04 5.07
C CYS A 164 15.78 -5.03 5.78
N SER A 165 15.22 -6.01 6.48
CA SER A 165 15.97 -7.12 7.05
C SER A 165 16.66 -7.94 5.96
N SER A 166 17.88 -8.41 6.20
CA SER A 166 18.64 -9.27 5.31
C SER A 166 19.15 -10.52 6.03
N GLY A 167 19.30 -11.63 5.31
CA GLY A 167 19.85 -12.87 5.85
C GLY A 167 18.97 -13.56 6.90
N VAL A 168 17.69 -13.22 7.01
CA VAL A 168 16.75 -13.86 7.93
C VAL A 168 16.21 -15.13 7.26
N PRO A 169 16.43 -16.34 7.83
CA PRO A 169 15.84 -17.57 7.30
C PRO A 169 14.34 -17.64 7.63
N LEU A 170 13.58 -18.41 6.82
CA LEU A 170 12.12 -18.49 6.94
C LEU A 170 11.66 -18.87 8.35
N ASP A 171 12.30 -19.81 8.99
CA ASP A 171 11.96 -20.31 10.34
C ASP A 171 12.19 -19.28 11.46
N GLN A 172 12.87 -18.19 11.17
CA GLN A 172 13.09 -17.08 12.10
C GLN A 172 12.37 -15.79 11.69
N ALA A 173 11.62 -15.83 10.59
CA ALA A 173 10.99 -14.63 10.03
C ALA A 173 9.73 -14.23 10.80
N LEU A 174 9.61 -12.92 11.08
CA LEU A 174 8.38 -12.28 11.51
C LEU A 174 7.63 -11.82 10.28
N VAL A 175 6.49 -12.46 9.99
CA VAL A 175 5.76 -12.29 8.73
C VAL A 175 4.47 -11.51 8.94
N GLY A 176 4.28 -10.41 8.20
CA GLY A 176 3.02 -9.68 8.09
C GLY A 176 2.07 -10.32 7.09
N THR A 177 0.77 -10.25 7.33
CA THR A 177 -0.27 -10.66 6.37
C THR A 177 -1.58 -9.92 6.60
N GLY A 178 -2.48 -10.00 5.63
CA GLY A 178 -3.83 -9.50 5.74
C GLY A 178 -4.87 -10.45 5.18
N PHE A 179 -6.15 -10.08 5.32
CA PHE A 179 -7.28 -10.88 4.87
C PHE A 179 -8.26 -10.01 4.10
N GLY A 180 -8.65 -10.48 2.91
CA GLY A 180 -9.72 -9.88 2.14
C GLY A 180 -11.08 -9.98 2.83
N TYR A 181 -12.12 -9.43 2.20
CA TYR A 181 -13.47 -9.40 2.75
C TYR A 181 -14.38 -10.51 2.19
N ASP A 182 -13.98 -11.17 1.09
CA ASP A 182 -14.71 -12.32 0.54
C ASP A 182 -14.55 -13.56 1.43
N PRO A 183 -15.63 -14.21 1.88
CA PRO A 183 -15.57 -15.36 2.78
C PRO A 183 -14.79 -16.56 2.21
N GLY A 184 -14.90 -16.83 0.90
CA GLY A 184 -14.19 -17.95 0.26
C GLY A 184 -12.68 -17.69 0.21
N ARG A 185 -12.28 -16.46 -0.10
CA ARG A 185 -10.87 -16.03 -0.04
C ARG A 185 -10.34 -16.11 1.38
N ARG A 186 -11.10 -15.63 2.38
CA ARG A 186 -10.70 -15.70 3.80
C ARG A 186 -10.47 -17.13 4.28
N GLN A 187 -11.28 -18.08 3.83
CA GLN A 187 -11.05 -19.48 4.15
C GLN A 187 -9.70 -19.95 3.61
N VAL A 188 -9.38 -19.67 2.35
CA VAL A 188 -8.09 -20.03 1.74
C VAL A 188 -6.93 -19.32 2.48
N GLN A 189 -7.07 -18.05 2.78
CA GLN A 189 -6.06 -17.29 3.53
C GLN A 189 -5.83 -17.88 4.92
N GLY A 190 -6.88 -18.30 5.63
CA GLY A 190 -6.77 -18.99 6.92
C GLY A 190 -6.04 -20.33 6.81
N GLU A 191 -6.30 -21.12 5.77
CA GLU A 191 -5.60 -22.39 5.50
C GLU A 191 -4.11 -22.16 5.19
N VAL A 192 -3.77 -21.12 4.42
CA VAL A 192 -2.38 -20.71 4.15
C VAL A 192 -1.65 -20.31 5.43
N VAL A 193 -2.29 -19.48 6.28
CA VAL A 193 -1.71 -19.09 7.58
C VAL A 193 -1.47 -20.32 8.47
N ALA A 194 -2.44 -21.23 8.57
CA ALA A 194 -2.30 -22.45 9.36
C ALA A 194 -1.12 -23.32 8.89
N ALA A 195 -0.90 -23.40 7.58
CA ALA A 195 0.21 -24.15 7.00
C ALA A 195 1.57 -23.45 7.18
N LEU A 196 1.60 -22.10 7.09
CA LEU A 196 2.83 -21.32 7.20
C LEU A 196 3.34 -21.20 8.66
N LEU A 197 2.42 -21.06 9.62
CA LEU A 197 2.74 -20.73 11.00
C LEU A 197 3.77 -21.67 11.68
N PRO A 198 3.79 -22.99 11.46
CA PRO A 198 4.82 -23.87 12.01
C PRO A 198 6.24 -23.66 11.45
N HIS A 199 6.37 -22.91 10.35
CA HIS A 199 7.61 -22.73 9.58
C HIS A 199 8.21 -21.34 9.69
N ILE A 200 7.62 -20.45 10.50
CA ILE A 200 8.07 -19.08 10.71
C ILE A 200 8.19 -18.77 12.21
N ARG A 201 8.85 -17.67 12.56
CA ARG A 201 8.93 -17.21 13.97
C ARG A 201 7.57 -16.86 14.53
N ASP A 202 6.81 -16.03 13.81
CA ASP A 202 5.50 -15.54 14.24
C ASP A 202 4.82 -14.80 13.08
N ILE A 203 3.53 -14.51 13.24
CA ILE A 203 2.74 -13.77 12.26
C ILE A 203 2.20 -12.48 12.86
N ARG A 204 2.04 -11.45 12.02
CA ARG A 204 1.33 -10.20 12.36
C ARG A 204 0.23 -9.95 11.36
N ARG A 205 -0.93 -9.55 11.84
CA ARG A 205 -2.04 -9.05 11.05
C ARG A 205 -2.28 -7.59 11.43
N GLY A 206 -1.52 -6.67 10.81
CA GLY A 206 -1.60 -5.23 11.07
C GLY A 206 -2.95 -4.64 10.68
N GLY A 207 -3.41 -4.93 9.49
CA GLY A 207 -4.72 -4.51 8.99
C GLY A 207 -4.69 -3.23 8.16
N ALA A 208 -3.49 -2.83 7.73
CA ALA A 208 -3.22 -1.77 6.79
C ALA A 208 -1.98 -2.17 5.97
N ALA A 209 -2.17 -2.48 4.69
CA ALA A 209 -1.13 -3.06 3.85
C ALA A 209 0.04 -2.08 3.63
N SER A 210 -0.24 -0.79 3.46
CA SER A 210 0.80 0.24 3.32
C SER A 210 1.66 0.37 4.57
N VAL A 211 1.08 0.20 5.77
CA VAL A 211 1.79 0.19 7.06
C VAL A 211 2.67 -1.05 7.18
N ASP A 212 2.16 -2.22 6.78
CA ASP A 212 2.92 -3.47 6.82
C ASP A 212 4.09 -3.45 5.83
N LEU A 213 3.92 -2.92 4.61
CA LEU A 213 5.00 -2.69 3.64
C LEU A 213 6.07 -1.72 4.16
N CYS A 214 5.66 -0.62 4.80
CA CYS A 214 6.57 0.30 5.48
C CYS A 214 7.31 -0.37 6.65
N SER A 215 6.66 -1.31 7.34
CA SER A 215 7.27 -2.09 8.42
C SER A 215 8.33 -3.04 7.89
N VAL A 216 8.15 -3.62 6.69
CA VAL A 216 9.20 -4.38 5.98
C VAL A 216 10.37 -3.44 5.62
N ALA A 217 10.08 -2.27 5.04
CA ALA A 217 11.11 -1.29 4.70
C ALA A 217 11.97 -0.86 5.90
N ALA A 218 11.37 -0.81 7.10
CA ALA A 218 12.03 -0.42 8.35
C ALA A 218 12.64 -1.59 9.13
N GLY A 219 12.59 -2.83 8.62
CA GLY A 219 13.06 -4.02 9.31
C GLY A 219 12.27 -4.36 10.59
N ARG A 220 11.03 -3.89 10.71
CA ARG A 220 10.11 -4.21 11.81
C ARG A 220 9.33 -5.49 11.55
N LEU A 221 9.13 -5.82 10.27
CA LEU A 221 8.72 -7.11 9.75
C LEU A 221 9.83 -7.60 8.83
N ASP A 222 10.05 -8.91 8.79
CA ASP A 222 11.04 -9.51 7.87
C ASP A 222 10.43 -9.77 6.51
N ALA A 223 9.13 -10.05 6.47
CA ALA A 223 8.36 -10.25 5.24
C ALA A 223 6.90 -9.80 5.41
N PHE A 224 6.24 -9.58 4.28
CA PHE A 224 4.81 -9.36 4.17
C PHE A 224 4.28 -10.10 2.95
N TYR A 225 3.07 -10.68 3.06
CA TYR A 225 2.32 -11.17 1.92
C TYR A 225 0.82 -10.95 2.12
N GLU A 226 0.13 -10.59 1.06
CA GLU A 226 -1.33 -10.47 1.08
C GLU A 226 -1.92 -10.67 -0.31
N ARG A 227 -3.12 -11.30 -0.34
CA ARG A 227 -3.93 -11.50 -1.53
C ARG A 227 -5.16 -10.62 -1.50
N GLY A 228 -5.46 -10.00 -2.63
CA GLY A 228 -6.69 -9.23 -2.81
C GLY A 228 -6.52 -7.74 -2.58
N LEU A 229 -5.28 -7.28 -2.49
CA LEU A 229 -4.95 -5.85 -2.43
C LEU A 229 -5.25 -5.17 -3.75
N ASN A 230 -5.74 -3.94 -3.68
CA ASN A 230 -5.85 -3.05 -4.83
C ASN A 230 -4.54 -2.27 -5.05
N TYR A 231 -4.44 -1.58 -6.17
CA TYR A 231 -3.22 -0.89 -6.53
C TYR A 231 -2.84 0.22 -5.53
N TRP A 232 -3.82 0.92 -4.98
CA TRP A 232 -3.59 1.98 -3.98
C TRP A 232 -3.06 1.47 -2.65
N ASP A 233 -3.38 0.22 -2.26
CA ASP A 233 -2.92 -0.40 -1.00
C ASP A 233 -1.40 -0.63 -1.00
N PHE A 234 -0.79 -0.87 -2.19
CA PHE A 234 0.63 -1.26 -2.28
C PHE A 234 1.52 -0.34 -3.12
N ALA A 235 0.98 0.59 -3.91
CA ALA A 235 1.80 1.40 -4.83
C ALA A 235 2.89 2.20 -4.09
N ALA A 236 2.53 2.98 -3.08
CA ALA A 236 3.50 3.76 -2.31
C ALA A 236 4.36 2.89 -1.39
N GLY A 237 3.72 2.02 -0.59
CA GLY A 237 4.42 1.10 0.33
C GLY A 237 5.37 0.16 -0.41
N GLY A 238 4.99 -0.33 -1.58
CA GLY A 238 5.82 -1.18 -2.43
C GLY A 238 7.07 -0.48 -2.95
N LEU A 239 6.95 0.79 -3.39
CA LEU A 239 8.13 1.59 -3.75
C LEU A 239 9.04 1.80 -2.53
N ILE A 240 8.48 2.15 -1.37
CA ILE A 240 9.24 2.37 -0.14
C ILE A 240 10.00 1.11 0.26
N ALA A 241 9.35 -0.06 0.19
CA ALA A 241 10.00 -1.34 0.49
C ALA A 241 11.13 -1.66 -0.51
N ARG A 242 10.92 -1.45 -1.83
CA ARG A 242 11.97 -1.63 -2.84
C ARG A 242 13.17 -0.73 -2.62
N GLU A 243 12.94 0.54 -2.38
CA GLU A 243 14.00 1.53 -2.14
C GLU A 243 14.74 1.28 -0.82
N ALA A 244 14.16 0.53 0.11
CA ALA A 244 14.81 0.02 1.32
C ALA A 244 15.56 -1.31 1.10
N GLY A 245 15.58 -1.85 -0.13
CA GLY A 245 16.32 -3.06 -0.51
C GLY A 245 15.50 -4.35 -0.50
N ALA A 246 14.18 -4.30 -0.24
CA ALA A 246 13.31 -5.46 -0.35
C ALA A 246 13.01 -5.82 -1.82
N LEU A 247 12.83 -7.11 -2.10
CA LEU A 247 12.10 -7.53 -3.30
C LEU A 247 10.60 -7.37 -3.03
N VAL A 248 9.88 -6.81 -4.00
CA VAL A 248 8.43 -6.70 -3.97
C VAL A 248 7.88 -7.23 -5.29
N GLY A 249 6.95 -8.15 -5.24
CA GLY A 249 6.35 -8.80 -6.43
C GLY A 249 5.16 -9.66 -6.06
N GLY A 250 4.73 -10.47 -7.02
CA GLY A 250 3.77 -11.57 -6.85
C GLY A 250 4.48 -12.91 -6.71
N LEU A 251 3.73 -14.01 -6.76
CA LEU A 251 4.29 -15.35 -6.75
C LEU A 251 4.88 -15.76 -8.11
N ALA A 252 5.86 -16.65 -8.10
CA ALA A 252 6.52 -17.21 -9.28
C ALA A 252 7.09 -16.15 -10.23
N GLY A 253 7.71 -15.11 -9.66
CA GLY A 253 8.36 -14.03 -10.42
C GLY A 253 7.40 -13.06 -11.12
N ARG A 254 6.10 -13.13 -10.85
CA ARG A 254 5.13 -12.14 -11.33
C ARG A 254 5.31 -10.80 -10.61
N THR A 255 4.81 -9.74 -11.21
CA THR A 255 4.66 -8.46 -10.53
C THR A 255 3.55 -8.56 -9.45
N GLU A 256 3.64 -7.73 -8.42
CA GLU A 256 2.58 -7.60 -7.41
C GLU A 256 1.26 -7.15 -8.06
N SER A 257 0.18 -7.69 -7.56
CA SER A 257 -1.17 -7.43 -8.09
C SER A 257 -2.23 -7.83 -7.06
N THR A 258 -3.50 -7.67 -7.43
CA THR A 258 -4.62 -8.20 -6.64
C THR A 258 -4.55 -9.71 -6.41
N SER A 259 -3.82 -10.45 -7.26
CA SER A 259 -3.62 -11.89 -7.07
C SER A 259 -2.71 -12.20 -5.90
N MET A 260 -1.62 -11.45 -5.75
CA MET A 260 -0.69 -11.57 -4.63
C MET A 260 0.28 -10.39 -4.62
N ALA A 261 0.57 -9.87 -3.43
CA ALA A 261 1.70 -9.01 -3.13
C ALA A 261 2.58 -9.70 -2.07
N VAL A 262 3.88 -9.74 -2.32
CA VAL A 262 4.90 -10.28 -1.41
C VAL A 262 6.02 -9.26 -1.32
N ALA A 263 6.52 -8.99 -0.11
CA ALA A 263 7.67 -8.14 0.13
C ALA A 263 8.57 -8.75 1.20
N ALA A 264 9.87 -8.85 0.93
CA ALA A 264 10.87 -9.34 1.89
C ALA A 264 12.28 -9.01 1.40
N GLY A 265 13.30 -9.17 2.26
CA GLY A 265 14.69 -9.23 1.83
C GLY A 265 14.91 -10.34 0.79
N PRO A 266 15.90 -10.20 -0.13
CA PRO A 266 16.00 -11.05 -1.32
C PRO A 266 16.00 -12.57 -1.06
N GLU A 267 16.75 -13.02 -0.06
CA GLU A 267 16.86 -14.45 0.27
C GLU A 267 15.56 -14.98 0.89
N LEU A 268 14.95 -14.23 1.79
CA LEU A 268 13.68 -14.60 2.43
C LEU A 268 12.53 -14.56 1.43
N TYR A 269 12.54 -13.60 0.49
CA TYR A 269 11.54 -13.53 -0.57
C TYR A 269 11.49 -14.85 -1.36
N GLN A 270 12.65 -15.38 -1.77
CA GLN A 270 12.71 -16.64 -2.53
C GLN A 270 12.18 -17.82 -1.73
N GLN A 271 12.51 -17.90 -0.43
CA GLN A 271 12.02 -18.97 0.45
C GLN A 271 10.50 -18.88 0.64
N LEU A 272 10.00 -17.68 0.89
CA LEU A 272 8.56 -17.44 1.10
C LEU A 272 7.75 -17.67 -0.18
N ASP A 273 8.24 -17.19 -1.34
CA ASP A 273 7.62 -17.42 -2.66
C ASP A 273 7.51 -18.94 -2.96
N ALA A 274 8.58 -19.67 -2.77
CA ALA A 274 8.60 -21.13 -2.97
C ALA A 274 7.63 -21.85 -2.02
N PHE A 275 7.56 -21.44 -0.75
CA PHE A 275 6.66 -22.03 0.24
C PHE A 275 5.19 -21.72 -0.09
N LEU A 276 4.85 -20.45 -0.29
CA LEU A 276 3.49 -20.03 -0.62
C LEU A 276 3.00 -20.64 -1.95
N GLY A 277 3.88 -20.77 -2.94
CA GLY A 277 3.56 -21.41 -4.22
C GLY A 277 3.05 -22.85 -4.07
N GLN A 278 3.60 -23.63 -3.13
CA GLN A 278 3.16 -25.00 -2.84
C GLN A 278 1.75 -25.06 -2.23
N LEU A 279 1.32 -24.00 -1.56
CA LEU A 279 0.01 -23.92 -0.90
C LEU A 279 -1.12 -23.51 -1.84
N ASN A 280 -0.82 -23.12 -3.08
CA ASN A 280 -1.79 -22.60 -4.05
C ASN A 280 -2.75 -21.56 -3.44
N PRO A 281 -2.25 -20.42 -2.95
CA PRO A 281 -3.04 -19.44 -2.21
C PRO A 281 -4.07 -18.70 -3.09
N GLU A 282 -4.01 -18.86 -4.41
CA GLU A 282 -4.89 -18.24 -5.40
C GLU A 282 -6.06 -19.17 -5.81
N ARG A 283 -6.24 -20.34 -5.18
CA ARG A 283 -7.24 -21.35 -5.56
C ARG A 283 -8.70 -20.95 -5.40
N ASP A 284 -8.99 -19.89 -4.62
CA ASP A 284 -10.33 -19.31 -4.54
C ASP A 284 -10.80 -18.71 -5.88
N ALA A 285 -9.91 -18.15 -6.69
CA ALA A 285 -10.25 -17.62 -8.01
C ALA A 285 -10.68 -18.73 -8.98
N GLN A 286 -10.09 -19.91 -8.89
CA GLN A 286 -10.45 -21.07 -9.72
C GLN A 286 -11.85 -21.58 -9.37
N ARG A 287 -12.20 -21.66 -8.07
CA ARG A 287 -13.53 -22.08 -7.60
C ARG A 287 -14.65 -21.10 -7.99
N SER A 288 -14.36 -19.83 -8.10
CA SER A 288 -15.34 -18.83 -8.56
C SER A 288 -15.68 -19.00 -10.03
N GLN A 289 -14.67 -19.27 -10.88
CA GLN A 289 -14.88 -19.55 -12.31
C GLN A 289 -15.63 -20.85 -12.56
N GLU A 290 -15.40 -21.89 -11.75
CA GLU A 290 -16.10 -23.17 -11.84
C GLU A 290 -17.58 -23.10 -11.38
N ARG A 291 -17.95 -22.08 -10.60
CA ARG A 291 -19.34 -21.86 -10.16
C ARG A 291 -20.16 -21.00 -11.14
N GLU A 292 -19.50 -20.24 -11.99
CA GLU A 292 -20.12 -19.40 -13.03
C GLU A 292 -20.22 -20.10 -14.40
N ALA A 293 -19.57 -21.25 -14.58
CA ALA A 293 -19.61 -22.10 -15.76
C ALA A 293 -20.63 -23.24 -15.60
#